data_8c2ff2198c335a8a1ab615cd41934fde
#
_entry.id   8c2ff2198c335a8a1ab615cd41934fde
#
_cell.length_a   1.000
_cell.length_b   1.000
_cell.length_c   1.000
_cell.angle_alpha   90.00
_cell.angle_beta   90.00
_cell.angle_gamma   90.00
#
_symmetry.space_group_name_H-M   'P 1'
#
loop_
_entity.id
_entity.type
_entity.pdbx_description
1 polymer ?
#
loop_
_entity_poly.entity_id
_entity_poly.type
_entity_poly.pdbx_seq_one_letter_code
_entity_poly.pdbx_strand_id
1 'polypeptide(L)'
;MEAPADITKYFKDEDELSLQKWGKLLELKNTRLTFALDHHINTRGDLMNFVRFPHIREIYETCAPHLVLIGSTQSFKTEYVITEHLAAAYIGLSVFFVIPKVESRTTYVQNRVNKCVEMVPYYKSIVGEGFFNSVFLKSFGKGTIKYVGSNSLSDFREYPADMVYVDEVDECNQVNLQYAIDRVGASPYQFMRYLGNPDQPNLGIHGKFMETDQREWFVPCMSCSKYYEANWYTTIVKEVRDKSGDVIDYALKDTEWRPGIKRDIHMICPGCGGVLNRHSKKGIWVPKKKGADKVGYHLSKVCNLYNEIEGMWGRFQNSQGDLVKLKHFITSELGLPFATVGNKLTDGVLQACVVPNYKFIVKDDCAHIKDDTHIGPCSMGIDVGAAFDVRISYLTNRGTRQCVYIGKVIHQDDLYELMDRYNVQVAVMDSEPETAISHEVQNVANTHGVAVWLCKYRYSEGLTTSQLVHESDMTIHVD
;
A
#
# COMPACT_ATOMS: atom_id res chain seq x y z
N MET A 1 -8.93 -16.87 -34.31
CA MET A 1 -8.08 -16.69 -33.13
C MET A 1 -9.00 -16.86 -31.92
N GLU A 2 -8.91 -17.99 -31.23
CA GLU A 2 -9.67 -18.17 -29.98
C GLU A 2 -9.19 -17.15 -28.96
N ALA A 3 -10.12 -16.50 -28.29
CA ALA A 3 -9.82 -15.58 -27.19
C ALA A 3 -9.05 -16.35 -26.11
N PRO A 4 -8.01 -15.77 -25.52
CA PRO A 4 -7.30 -16.43 -24.41
C PRO A 4 -8.31 -16.79 -23.33
N ALA A 5 -8.29 -18.03 -22.83
CA ALA A 5 -9.20 -18.57 -21.83
C ALA A 5 -9.35 -17.74 -20.54
N ASP A 6 -8.48 -16.77 -20.34
CA ASP A 6 -8.42 -15.89 -19.17
C ASP A 6 -9.32 -14.63 -19.28
N ILE A 7 -9.82 -14.30 -20.47
CA ILE A 7 -10.60 -13.07 -20.69
C ILE A 7 -12.07 -13.26 -20.35
N THR A 8 -12.63 -14.43 -20.60
CA THR A 8 -14.06 -14.73 -20.39
C THR A 8 -14.50 -14.59 -18.92
N LYS A 9 -13.57 -14.68 -17.98
CA LYS A 9 -13.87 -14.48 -16.54
C LYS A 9 -14.21 -13.03 -16.16
N TYR A 10 -13.86 -12.05 -17.00
CA TYR A 10 -14.11 -10.62 -16.75
C TYR A 10 -15.46 -10.14 -17.31
N PHE A 11 -16.12 -10.95 -18.15
CA PHE A 11 -17.36 -10.59 -18.80
C PHE A 11 -18.39 -11.69 -18.52
N LYS A 12 -19.32 -11.39 -17.62
CA LYS A 12 -20.36 -12.35 -17.22
C LYS A 12 -21.54 -12.42 -18.19
N ASP A 13 -21.75 -11.35 -18.94
CA ASP A 13 -22.85 -11.21 -19.92
C ASP A 13 -22.29 -10.70 -21.24
N GLU A 14 -22.73 -11.28 -22.36
CA GLU A 14 -22.37 -10.91 -23.73
C GLU A 14 -23.19 -9.68 -24.20
N ASP A 15 -23.23 -8.60 -23.38
CA ASP A 15 -23.87 -7.38 -23.83
C ASP A 15 -22.90 -6.55 -24.73
N GLU A 16 -23.47 -5.62 -25.52
CA GLU A 16 -22.73 -4.79 -26.47
C GLU A 16 -21.64 -3.95 -25.76
N LEU A 17 -21.90 -3.50 -24.52
CA LEU A 17 -20.98 -2.71 -23.73
C LEU A 17 -19.76 -3.54 -23.27
N SER A 18 -19.99 -4.79 -22.87
CA SER A 18 -18.93 -5.73 -22.50
C SER A 18 -18.04 -6.05 -23.70
N LEU A 19 -18.61 -6.27 -24.88
CA LEU A 19 -17.86 -6.50 -26.11
C LEU A 19 -17.03 -5.27 -26.52
N GLN A 20 -17.59 -4.07 -26.40
CA GLN A 20 -16.88 -2.81 -26.66
C GLN A 20 -15.68 -2.62 -25.69
N LYS A 21 -15.90 -2.85 -24.41
CA LYS A 21 -14.87 -2.77 -23.37
C LYS A 21 -13.74 -3.77 -23.62
N TRP A 22 -14.09 -5.01 -23.97
CA TRP A 22 -13.11 -6.05 -24.29
C TRP A 22 -12.32 -5.71 -25.55
N GLY A 23 -13.00 -5.28 -26.61
CA GLY A 23 -12.35 -4.83 -27.87
C GLY A 23 -11.32 -3.73 -27.60
N LYS A 24 -11.66 -2.76 -26.75
CA LYS A 24 -10.75 -1.66 -26.39
C LYS A 24 -9.56 -2.15 -25.54
N LEU A 25 -9.74 -3.12 -24.65
CA LEU A 25 -8.64 -3.73 -23.90
C LEU A 25 -7.67 -4.51 -24.79
N LEU A 26 -8.21 -5.21 -25.80
CA LEU A 26 -7.41 -5.94 -26.78
C LEU A 26 -6.61 -4.97 -27.68
N GLU A 27 -7.23 -3.88 -28.12
CA GLU A 27 -6.55 -2.80 -28.86
C GLU A 27 -5.42 -2.19 -28.02
N LEU A 28 -5.70 -1.87 -26.75
CA LEU A 28 -4.69 -1.35 -25.79
C LEU A 28 -3.53 -2.32 -25.61
N LYS A 29 -3.82 -3.61 -25.39
CA LYS A 29 -2.78 -4.64 -25.25
C LYS A 29 -1.88 -4.70 -26.49
N ASN A 30 -2.47 -4.76 -27.68
CA ASN A 30 -1.71 -4.88 -28.91
C ASN A 30 -0.85 -3.63 -29.15
N THR A 31 -1.42 -2.44 -28.96
CA THR A 31 -0.68 -1.17 -29.12
C THR A 31 0.46 -1.07 -28.12
N ARG A 32 0.22 -1.41 -26.84
CA ARG A 32 1.24 -1.42 -25.77
C ARG A 32 2.37 -2.38 -26.10
N LEU A 33 2.07 -3.58 -26.59
CA LEU A 33 3.08 -4.56 -27.02
C LEU A 33 3.89 -4.06 -28.21
N THR A 34 3.25 -3.48 -29.22
CA THR A 34 3.95 -2.86 -30.35
C THR A 34 4.85 -1.73 -29.88
N PHE A 35 4.35 -0.86 -29.00
CA PHE A 35 5.18 0.21 -28.43
C PHE A 35 6.40 -0.36 -27.71
N ALA A 36 6.19 -1.33 -26.81
CA ALA A 36 7.27 -1.91 -26.02
C ALA A 36 8.34 -2.61 -26.85
N LEU A 37 7.94 -3.38 -27.86
CA LEU A 37 8.86 -4.26 -28.61
C LEU A 37 9.52 -3.54 -29.78
N ASP A 38 8.81 -2.64 -30.45
CA ASP A 38 9.27 -2.07 -31.71
C ASP A 38 9.80 -0.63 -31.58
N HIS A 39 9.37 0.10 -30.52
CA HIS A 39 9.61 1.54 -30.45
C HIS A 39 10.19 2.02 -29.12
N HIS A 40 9.72 1.51 -28.00
CA HIS A 40 10.04 2.06 -26.69
C HIS A 40 11.51 1.87 -26.31
N ILE A 41 12.17 2.99 -26.06
CA ILE A 41 13.55 3.04 -25.58
C ILE A 41 13.51 3.57 -24.14
N ASN A 42 14.06 2.81 -23.19
CA ASN A 42 14.16 3.21 -21.81
C ASN A 42 15.14 4.40 -21.62
N THR A 43 15.20 4.95 -20.43
CA THR A 43 16.07 6.09 -20.11
C THR A 43 17.59 5.80 -20.28
N ARG A 44 17.98 4.55 -20.49
CA ARG A 44 19.36 4.12 -20.76
C ARG A 44 19.66 3.92 -22.24
N GLY A 45 18.66 4.07 -23.10
CA GLY A 45 18.80 3.85 -24.54
C GLY A 45 18.55 2.41 -25.01
N ASP A 46 18.08 1.52 -24.13
CA ASP A 46 17.82 0.12 -24.46
C ASP A 46 16.37 -0.10 -24.89
N LEU A 47 16.14 -0.92 -25.90
CA LEU A 47 14.83 -1.45 -26.24
C LEU A 47 14.33 -2.44 -25.18
N MET A 48 13.01 -2.53 -25.00
CA MET A 48 12.41 -3.51 -24.13
C MET A 48 12.78 -4.93 -24.55
N ASN A 49 13.21 -5.75 -23.58
CA ASN A 49 13.66 -7.11 -23.84
C ASN A 49 13.10 -8.11 -22.82
N PHE A 50 12.02 -8.80 -23.20
CA PHE A 50 11.40 -9.82 -22.37
C PHE A 50 12.26 -11.08 -22.15
N VAL A 51 13.33 -11.26 -22.91
CA VAL A 51 14.28 -12.37 -22.68
C VAL A 51 15.04 -12.17 -21.36
N ARG A 52 15.41 -10.92 -21.07
CA ARG A 52 16.06 -10.55 -19.79
C ARG A 52 15.07 -10.36 -18.64
N PHE A 53 13.79 -10.11 -18.98
CA PHE A 53 12.73 -9.84 -18.00
C PHE A 53 11.51 -10.71 -18.30
N PRO A 54 11.63 -12.04 -18.19
CA PRO A 54 10.53 -12.94 -18.53
C PRO A 54 9.28 -12.71 -17.67
N HIS A 55 9.46 -12.28 -16.43
CA HIS A 55 8.36 -12.03 -15.50
C HIS A 55 7.48 -10.81 -15.85
N ILE A 56 7.99 -9.84 -16.63
CA ILE A 56 7.16 -8.68 -17.01
C ILE A 56 6.37 -8.89 -18.28
N ARG A 57 6.66 -9.93 -19.06
CA ARG A 57 5.98 -10.19 -20.34
C ARG A 57 4.46 -10.29 -20.18
N GLU A 58 3.99 -11.12 -19.25
CA GLU A 58 2.55 -11.30 -19.02
C GLU A 58 1.86 -10.01 -18.59
N ILE A 59 2.56 -9.10 -17.86
CA ILE A 59 2.03 -7.79 -17.49
C ILE A 59 1.73 -6.95 -18.73
N TYR A 60 2.60 -7.02 -19.75
CA TYR A 60 2.35 -6.36 -21.04
C TYR A 60 1.28 -7.06 -21.88
N GLU A 61 1.03 -8.34 -21.66
CA GLU A 61 0.04 -9.14 -22.38
C GLU A 61 -1.34 -9.15 -21.73
N THR A 62 -1.47 -8.67 -20.48
CA THR A 62 -2.75 -8.72 -19.74
C THR A 62 -3.81 -7.81 -20.36
N CYS A 63 -5.05 -8.27 -20.35
CA CYS A 63 -6.24 -7.49 -20.71
C CYS A 63 -7.10 -7.16 -19.46
N ALA A 64 -6.49 -7.06 -18.28
CA ALA A 64 -7.22 -6.75 -17.07
C ALA A 64 -7.75 -5.31 -17.06
N PRO A 65 -9.05 -5.09 -16.78
CA PRO A 65 -9.60 -3.75 -16.61
C PRO A 65 -8.98 -3.05 -15.37
N HIS A 66 -8.79 -3.80 -14.30
CA HIS A 66 -8.20 -3.35 -13.05
C HIS A 66 -6.88 -4.08 -12.80
N LEU A 67 -5.79 -3.33 -12.69
CA LEU A 67 -4.45 -3.87 -12.51
C LEU A 67 -3.76 -3.19 -11.32
N VAL A 68 -3.14 -4.00 -10.46
CA VAL A 68 -2.30 -3.55 -9.35
C VAL A 68 -0.89 -4.08 -9.53
N LEU A 69 0.09 -3.19 -9.58
CA LEU A 69 1.51 -3.53 -9.62
C LEU A 69 2.17 -3.11 -8.29
N ILE A 70 2.23 -4.04 -7.36
CA ILE A 70 2.96 -3.87 -6.11
C ILE A 70 4.38 -4.40 -6.25
N GLY A 71 5.37 -3.72 -5.69
CA GLY A 71 6.70 -4.32 -5.73
C GLY A 71 7.83 -3.39 -5.36
N SER A 72 9.03 -3.94 -5.49
CA SER A 72 10.30 -3.30 -5.18
C SER A 72 10.57 -2.05 -6.02
N THR A 73 11.52 -1.24 -5.57
CA THR A 73 12.06 -0.14 -6.39
C THR A 73 12.76 -0.67 -7.64
N GLN A 74 12.72 0.10 -8.73
CA GLN A 74 13.38 -0.26 -10.00
C GLN A 74 12.94 -1.61 -10.58
N SER A 75 11.65 -1.96 -10.43
CA SER A 75 11.05 -3.20 -10.91
C SER A 75 10.26 -3.04 -12.23
N PHE A 76 10.64 -2.11 -13.08
CA PHE A 76 10.01 -1.82 -14.39
C PHE A 76 8.58 -1.23 -14.33
N LYS A 77 8.02 -0.96 -13.16
CA LYS A 77 6.67 -0.38 -13.03
C LYS A 77 6.53 0.90 -13.85
N THR A 78 7.48 1.83 -13.72
CA THR A 78 7.45 3.12 -14.43
C THR A 78 7.58 2.96 -15.95
N GLU A 79 8.44 2.06 -16.45
CA GLU A 79 8.59 1.82 -17.90
C GLU A 79 7.31 1.20 -18.51
N TYR A 80 6.69 0.26 -17.79
CA TYR A 80 5.39 -0.29 -18.17
C TYR A 80 4.33 0.81 -18.27
N VAL A 81 4.24 1.66 -17.25
CA VAL A 81 3.24 2.72 -17.18
C VAL A 81 3.42 3.74 -18.29
N ILE A 82 4.67 4.17 -18.56
CA ILE A 82 4.95 5.12 -19.65
C ILE A 82 4.47 4.52 -20.99
N THR A 83 4.81 3.27 -21.25
CA THR A 83 4.41 2.60 -22.48
C THR A 83 2.89 2.45 -22.58
N GLU A 84 2.22 2.06 -21.48
CA GLU A 84 0.77 1.81 -21.51
C GLU A 84 -0.08 3.08 -21.59
N HIS A 85 0.25 4.14 -20.83
CA HIS A 85 -0.57 5.36 -20.88
C HIS A 85 -0.40 6.14 -22.21
N LEU A 86 0.79 6.07 -22.81
CA LEU A 86 0.96 6.58 -24.18
C LEU A 86 0.17 5.74 -25.19
N ALA A 87 0.17 4.41 -25.08
CA ALA A 87 -0.64 3.54 -25.92
C ALA A 87 -2.14 3.80 -25.72
N ALA A 88 -2.58 4.02 -24.47
CA ALA A 88 -3.97 4.35 -24.17
C ALA A 88 -4.42 5.66 -24.85
N ALA A 89 -3.62 6.71 -24.73
CA ALA A 89 -3.90 7.97 -25.40
C ALA A 89 -3.83 7.83 -26.93
N TYR A 90 -2.87 7.06 -27.44
CA TYR A 90 -2.74 6.83 -28.89
C TYR A 90 -4.01 6.25 -29.50
N ILE A 91 -4.67 5.30 -28.84
CA ILE A 91 -5.92 4.68 -29.31
C ILE A 91 -7.19 5.49 -28.99
N GLY A 92 -7.04 6.68 -28.41
CA GLY A 92 -8.14 7.63 -28.17
C GLY A 92 -8.76 7.58 -26.78
N LEU A 93 -8.13 6.93 -25.80
CA LEU A 93 -8.60 6.99 -24.41
C LEU A 93 -8.17 8.30 -23.74
N SER A 94 -9.06 8.84 -22.91
CA SER A 94 -8.76 9.94 -22.00
C SER A 94 -8.13 9.38 -20.72
N VAL A 95 -6.87 9.74 -20.47
CA VAL A 95 -6.08 9.23 -19.34
C VAL A 95 -5.97 10.26 -18.23
N PHE A 96 -6.27 9.85 -16.99
CA PHE A 96 -6.07 10.63 -15.79
C PHE A 96 -4.95 10.01 -14.94
N PHE A 97 -3.84 10.73 -14.82
CA PHE A 97 -2.63 10.22 -14.18
C PHE A 97 -2.33 10.96 -12.88
N VAL A 98 -2.45 10.25 -11.76
CA VAL A 98 -2.26 10.78 -10.40
C VAL A 98 -0.85 10.46 -9.92
N ILE A 99 -0.15 11.48 -9.42
CA ILE A 99 1.20 11.42 -8.85
C ILE A 99 1.13 12.01 -7.41
N PRO A 100 2.00 11.62 -6.48
CA PRO A 100 1.89 12.05 -5.09
C PRO A 100 1.74 13.55 -4.88
N LYS A 101 2.65 14.34 -5.46
CA LYS A 101 2.71 15.81 -5.27
C LYS A 101 2.77 16.55 -6.60
N VAL A 102 2.35 17.80 -6.58
CA VAL A 102 2.39 18.69 -7.77
C VAL A 102 3.82 18.87 -8.28
N GLU A 103 4.79 18.99 -7.39
CA GLU A 103 6.23 19.14 -7.72
C GLU A 103 6.75 17.86 -8.40
N SER A 104 6.40 16.69 -7.85
CA SER A 104 6.76 15.38 -8.43
C SER A 104 6.18 15.18 -9.81
N ARG A 105 4.97 15.71 -10.10
CA ARG A 105 4.33 15.69 -11.42
C ARG A 105 5.23 16.35 -12.47
N THR A 106 5.68 17.57 -12.22
CA THR A 106 6.51 18.33 -13.17
C THR A 106 7.80 17.55 -13.48
N THR A 107 8.47 17.06 -12.46
CA THR A 107 9.68 16.25 -12.59
C THR A 107 9.42 14.94 -13.36
N TYR A 108 8.32 14.24 -13.07
CA TYR A 108 7.95 13.00 -13.76
C TYR A 108 7.69 13.26 -15.24
N VAL A 109 6.84 14.24 -15.57
CA VAL A 109 6.49 14.52 -16.97
C VAL A 109 7.71 14.97 -17.76
N GLN A 110 8.55 15.87 -17.23
CA GLN A 110 9.72 16.36 -17.94
C GLN A 110 10.82 15.30 -18.09
N ASN A 111 11.18 14.62 -17.00
CA ASN A 111 12.35 13.75 -16.97
C ASN A 111 12.04 12.31 -17.41
N ARG A 112 10.77 11.90 -17.45
CA ARG A 112 10.37 10.57 -17.86
C ARG A 112 9.57 10.58 -19.15
N VAL A 113 8.41 11.24 -19.16
CA VAL A 113 7.50 11.17 -20.31
C VAL A 113 8.04 11.97 -21.51
N ASN A 114 8.38 13.26 -21.32
CA ASN A 114 8.89 14.09 -22.41
C ASN A 114 10.21 13.54 -22.97
N LYS A 115 11.12 13.15 -22.07
CA LYS A 115 12.40 12.56 -22.49
C LYS A 115 12.18 11.28 -23.32
N CYS A 116 11.27 10.41 -22.91
CA CYS A 116 10.92 9.22 -23.66
C CYS A 116 10.34 9.58 -25.04
N VAL A 117 9.40 10.53 -25.09
CA VAL A 117 8.80 10.98 -26.36
C VAL A 117 9.85 11.60 -27.31
N GLU A 118 10.79 12.37 -26.78
CA GLU A 118 11.88 12.97 -27.55
C GLU A 118 12.90 11.97 -28.10
N MET A 119 13.23 10.96 -27.28
CA MET A 119 14.21 9.94 -27.64
C MET A 119 13.69 8.90 -28.63
N VAL A 120 12.38 8.67 -28.68
CA VAL A 120 11.73 7.69 -29.57
C VAL A 120 11.22 8.37 -30.81
N PRO A 121 11.84 8.21 -32.00
CA PRO A 121 11.42 8.89 -33.23
C PRO A 121 9.96 8.64 -33.59
N TYR A 122 9.46 7.46 -33.36
CA TYR A 122 8.06 7.10 -33.58
C TYR A 122 7.12 7.92 -32.68
N TYR A 123 7.42 8.04 -31.39
CA TYR A 123 6.59 8.83 -30.47
C TYR A 123 6.62 10.32 -30.82
N LYS A 124 7.79 10.81 -31.21
CA LYS A 124 7.94 12.20 -31.66
C LYS A 124 7.08 12.50 -32.89
N SER A 125 6.92 11.57 -33.82
CA SER A 125 6.09 11.72 -35.00
C SER A 125 4.58 11.74 -34.69
N ILE A 126 4.16 11.21 -33.54
CA ILE A 126 2.75 11.18 -33.10
C ILE A 126 2.35 12.51 -32.45
N VAL A 127 3.27 13.19 -31.78
CA VAL A 127 3.04 14.51 -31.18
C VAL A 127 3.08 15.56 -32.28
N GLY A 128 1.90 15.86 -32.87
CA GLY A 128 1.77 16.83 -33.95
C GLY A 128 1.95 18.29 -33.49
N GLU A 129 2.22 19.19 -34.44
CA GLU A 129 2.20 20.62 -34.20
C GLU A 129 0.77 21.11 -33.88
N GLY A 130 0.61 21.92 -32.84
CA GLY A 130 -0.67 22.52 -32.46
C GLY A 130 -1.48 21.77 -31.40
N PHE A 131 -0.97 20.66 -30.84
CA PHE A 131 -1.60 19.93 -29.75
C PHE A 131 -1.15 20.43 -28.36
N PHE A 132 -2.01 20.20 -27.36
CA PHE A 132 -1.66 20.47 -25.96
C PHE A 132 -0.40 19.66 -25.58
N ASN A 133 0.65 20.33 -25.17
CA ASN A 133 1.89 19.69 -24.75
C ASN A 133 2.46 20.41 -23.52
N SER A 134 1.78 20.29 -22.41
CA SER A 134 2.23 20.84 -21.13
C SER A 134 2.54 19.74 -20.11
N VAL A 135 3.02 20.13 -18.94
CA VAL A 135 3.20 19.20 -17.81
C VAL A 135 1.86 18.78 -17.15
N PHE A 136 0.77 19.47 -17.50
CA PHE A 136 -0.57 19.18 -17.00
C PHE A 136 -1.39 18.32 -17.96
N LEU A 137 -1.36 18.68 -19.24
CA LEU A 137 -2.18 18.07 -20.26
C LEU A 137 -1.34 17.83 -21.52
N LYS A 138 -1.35 16.60 -21.97
CA LYS A 138 -0.63 16.17 -23.17
C LYS A 138 -1.59 15.47 -24.11
N SER A 139 -1.58 15.88 -25.40
CA SER A 139 -2.22 15.11 -26.46
C SER A 139 -1.22 14.12 -27.04
N PHE A 140 -1.65 12.88 -27.26
CA PHE A 140 -0.83 11.86 -27.88
C PHE A 140 -1.73 10.93 -28.72
N GLY A 141 -1.53 10.90 -30.02
CA GLY A 141 -2.42 10.22 -30.94
C GLY A 141 -3.84 10.82 -30.94
N LYS A 142 -4.86 10.03 -30.64
CA LYS A 142 -6.26 10.44 -30.66
C LYS A 142 -6.81 10.86 -29.30
N GLY A 143 -6.06 10.64 -28.22
CA GLY A 143 -6.49 10.90 -26.86
C GLY A 143 -5.62 11.92 -26.13
N THR A 144 -5.92 12.10 -24.85
CA THR A 144 -5.25 13.06 -23.99
C THR A 144 -4.86 12.43 -22.66
N ILE A 145 -3.82 12.99 -22.03
CA ILE A 145 -3.33 12.57 -20.72
C ILE A 145 -3.27 13.80 -19.81
N LYS A 146 -4.07 13.80 -18.73
CA LYS A 146 -4.02 14.83 -17.68
C LYS A 146 -3.20 14.29 -16.51
N TYR A 147 -2.14 15.00 -16.16
CA TYR A 147 -1.28 14.68 -15.00
C TYR A 147 -1.63 15.59 -13.82
N VAL A 148 -1.87 15.00 -12.64
CA VAL A 148 -2.29 15.72 -11.43
C VAL A 148 -1.47 15.32 -10.21
N GLY A 149 -1.32 16.24 -9.26
CA GLY A 149 -0.79 15.93 -7.93
C GLY A 149 -1.92 15.51 -6.99
N SER A 150 -1.75 14.46 -6.21
CA SER A 150 -2.78 13.94 -5.31
C SER A 150 -3.15 14.91 -4.18
N ASN A 151 -2.27 15.88 -3.86
CA ASN A 151 -2.49 16.90 -2.84
C ASN A 151 -3.31 18.12 -3.31
N SER A 152 -3.68 18.19 -4.59
CA SER A 152 -4.46 19.29 -5.19
C SER A 152 -5.86 18.83 -5.55
N LEU A 153 -6.84 19.00 -4.67
CA LEU A 153 -8.23 18.57 -4.90
C LEU A 153 -8.85 19.25 -6.14
N SER A 154 -8.48 20.50 -6.43
CA SER A 154 -8.96 21.22 -7.62
C SER A 154 -8.62 20.51 -8.93
N ASP A 155 -7.44 19.87 -8.99
CA ASP A 155 -6.96 19.18 -10.20
C ASP A 155 -7.79 17.93 -10.53
N PHE A 156 -8.51 17.39 -9.53
CA PHE A 156 -9.38 16.22 -9.70
C PHE A 156 -10.75 16.55 -10.31
N ARG A 157 -11.07 17.83 -10.48
CA ARG A 157 -12.34 18.27 -11.07
C ARG A 157 -12.24 18.37 -12.58
N GLU A 158 -13.39 18.31 -13.25
CA GLU A 158 -13.61 18.73 -14.65
C GLU A 158 -12.86 17.93 -15.74
N TYR A 159 -12.44 16.70 -15.46
CA TYR A 159 -11.81 15.86 -16.48
C TYR A 159 -12.42 14.45 -16.47
N PRO A 160 -13.35 14.13 -17.37
CA PRO A 160 -13.82 12.77 -17.55
C PRO A 160 -12.70 11.91 -18.13
N ALA A 161 -12.52 10.73 -17.58
CA ALA A 161 -11.47 9.82 -17.99
C ALA A 161 -12.01 8.43 -18.33
N ASP A 162 -11.33 7.75 -19.23
CA ASP A 162 -11.55 6.34 -19.56
C ASP A 162 -10.65 5.43 -18.71
N MET A 163 -9.52 5.97 -18.33
CA MET A 163 -8.47 5.24 -17.62
C MET A 163 -7.80 6.11 -16.57
N VAL A 164 -7.65 5.56 -15.36
CA VAL A 164 -6.96 6.21 -14.24
C VAL A 164 -5.70 5.42 -13.88
N TYR A 165 -4.61 6.15 -13.74
CA TYR A 165 -3.36 5.68 -13.11
C TYR A 165 -3.16 6.37 -11.78
N VAL A 166 -2.73 5.61 -10.77
CA VAL A 166 -2.24 6.13 -9.50
C VAL A 166 -0.85 5.57 -9.28
N ASP A 167 0.15 6.41 -9.41
CA ASP A 167 1.56 6.04 -9.17
C ASP A 167 1.95 6.38 -7.73
N GLU A 168 2.80 5.54 -7.12
CA GLU A 168 3.24 5.62 -5.72
C GLU A 168 2.06 5.84 -4.75
N VAL A 169 1.11 4.88 -4.77
CA VAL A 169 -0.17 4.95 -4.03
C VAL A 169 0.00 5.32 -2.57
N ASP A 170 1.03 4.76 -1.89
CA ASP A 170 1.26 4.98 -0.45
C ASP A 170 1.70 6.42 -0.12
N GLU A 171 2.27 7.13 -1.10
CA GLU A 171 2.66 8.54 -0.96
C GLU A 171 1.55 9.52 -1.35
N CYS A 172 0.46 9.03 -1.96
CA CYS A 172 -0.67 9.84 -2.39
C CYS A 172 -1.60 10.20 -1.23
N ASN A 173 -2.27 11.34 -1.35
CA ASN A 173 -3.37 11.71 -0.44
C ASN A 173 -4.54 10.75 -0.62
N GLN A 174 -4.77 9.87 0.34
CA GLN A 174 -5.76 8.79 0.27
C GLN A 174 -7.20 9.30 0.15
N VAL A 175 -7.51 10.45 0.78
CA VAL A 175 -8.84 11.07 0.70
C VAL A 175 -9.12 11.54 -0.74
N ASN A 176 -8.14 12.21 -1.36
CA ASN A 176 -8.31 12.72 -2.72
C ASN A 176 -8.34 11.62 -3.78
N LEU A 177 -7.76 10.45 -3.51
CA LEU A 177 -7.81 9.32 -4.45
C LEU A 177 -9.22 8.81 -4.73
N GLN A 178 -10.17 8.99 -3.80
CA GLN A 178 -11.57 8.63 -4.05
C GLN A 178 -12.14 9.44 -5.22
N TYR A 179 -11.81 10.72 -5.33
CA TYR A 179 -12.25 11.57 -6.45
C TYR A 179 -11.61 11.14 -7.79
N ALA A 180 -10.44 10.50 -7.79
CA ALA A 180 -9.85 9.95 -9.02
C ALA A 180 -10.70 8.81 -9.59
N ILE A 181 -11.25 7.96 -8.72
CA ILE A 181 -12.12 6.85 -9.12
C ILE A 181 -13.40 7.37 -9.77
N ASP A 182 -13.96 8.46 -9.26
CA ASP A 182 -15.17 9.08 -9.80
C ASP A 182 -14.99 9.59 -11.24
N ARG A 183 -13.75 9.86 -11.67
CA ARG A 183 -13.46 10.37 -13.04
C ARG A 183 -13.79 9.37 -14.13
N VAL A 184 -13.77 8.08 -13.84
CA VAL A 184 -14.12 7.02 -14.79
C VAL A 184 -15.59 6.61 -14.74
N GLY A 185 -16.38 7.16 -13.80
CA GLY A 185 -17.76 6.72 -13.56
C GLY A 185 -18.69 6.82 -14.78
N ALA A 186 -18.47 7.81 -15.65
CA ALA A 186 -19.24 7.99 -16.88
C ALA A 186 -18.65 7.24 -18.11
N SER A 187 -17.46 6.64 -17.96
CA SER A 187 -16.82 5.93 -19.07
C SER A 187 -17.33 4.49 -19.18
N PRO A 188 -17.55 3.99 -20.39
CA PRO A 188 -17.85 2.57 -20.60
C PRO A 188 -16.67 1.65 -20.27
N TYR A 189 -15.47 2.20 -20.18
CA TYR A 189 -14.23 1.42 -20.01
C TYR A 189 -13.83 1.25 -18.55
N GLN A 190 -13.80 2.31 -17.76
CA GLN A 190 -13.48 2.33 -16.34
C GLN A 190 -12.19 1.57 -15.99
N PHE A 191 -11.10 1.83 -16.72
CA PHE A 191 -9.83 1.15 -16.49
C PHE A 191 -9.06 1.77 -15.33
N MET A 192 -8.51 0.92 -14.44
CA MET A 192 -7.78 1.36 -13.25
C MET A 192 -6.40 0.72 -13.19
N ARG A 193 -5.40 1.52 -12.86
CA ARG A 193 -4.00 1.09 -12.64
C ARG A 193 -3.48 1.67 -11.34
N TYR A 194 -3.08 0.81 -10.43
CA TYR A 194 -2.45 1.19 -9.17
C TYR A 194 -1.03 0.66 -9.12
N LEU A 195 -0.07 1.54 -8.77
CA LEU A 195 1.34 1.21 -8.71
C LEU A 195 1.96 1.79 -7.46
N GLY A 196 2.95 1.10 -6.92
CA GLY A 196 3.72 1.62 -5.78
C GLY A 196 4.58 0.56 -5.10
N ASN A 197 5.42 1.06 -4.22
CA ASN A 197 6.11 0.24 -3.25
C ASN A 197 5.24 0.17 -2.00
N PRO A 198 5.07 -1.00 -1.37
CA PRO A 198 4.26 -1.11 -0.17
C PRO A 198 4.99 -0.52 1.04
N ASP A 199 4.27 0.20 1.89
CA ASP A 199 4.78 0.66 3.19
C ASP A 199 4.25 -0.25 4.31
N GLN A 200 2.94 -0.28 4.54
CA GLN A 200 2.31 -0.99 5.64
C GLN A 200 1.38 -2.11 5.17
N PRO A 201 1.22 -3.19 5.97
CA PRO A 201 0.27 -4.25 5.68
C PRO A 201 -1.18 -3.75 5.63
N ASN A 202 -1.93 -4.20 4.61
CA ASN A 202 -3.35 -3.92 4.37
C ASN A 202 -3.72 -2.45 4.13
N LEU A 203 -2.73 -1.57 3.97
CA LEU A 203 -2.92 -0.15 3.64
C LEU A 203 -2.35 0.17 2.26
N GLY A 204 -2.70 1.33 1.70
CA GLY A 204 -2.15 1.84 0.46
C GLY A 204 -2.19 0.81 -0.69
N ILE A 205 -1.06 0.65 -1.37
CA ILE A 205 -0.93 -0.29 -2.49
C ILE A 205 -1.08 -1.76 -2.04
N HIS A 206 -0.64 -2.10 -0.82
CA HIS A 206 -0.81 -3.47 -0.32
C HIS A 206 -2.29 -3.79 -0.08
N GLY A 207 -3.08 -2.85 0.46
CA GLY A 207 -4.53 -3.01 0.59
C GLY A 207 -5.18 -3.25 -0.78
N LYS A 208 -4.80 -2.46 -1.80
CA LYS A 208 -5.28 -2.66 -3.19
C LYS A 208 -4.87 -4.02 -3.77
N PHE A 209 -3.65 -4.48 -3.50
CA PHE A 209 -3.18 -5.80 -3.94
C PHE A 209 -3.96 -6.94 -3.29
N MET A 210 -4.30 -6.83 -2.01
CA MET A 210 -5.10 -7.84 -1.31
C MET A 210 -6.53 -8.02 -1.86
N GLU A 211 -7.04 -7.03 -2.61
CA GLU A 211 -8.31 -7.11 -3.34
C GLU A 211 -8.21 -7.88 -4.67
N THR A 212 -6.99 -8.18 -5.16
CA THR A 212 -6.74 -8.82 -6.46
C THR A 212 -6.58 -10.34 -6.35
N ASP A 213 -6.26 -10.99 -7.48
CA ASP A 213 -5.89 -12.41 -7.53
C ASP A 213 -4.48 -12.71 -6.97
N GLN A 214 -3.68 -11.70 -6.61
CA GLN A 214 -2.42 -11.79 -5.86
C GLN A 214 -1.40 -12.72 -6.53
N ARG A 215 -0.99 -12.42 -7.76
CA ARG A 215 -0.05 -13.23 -8.53
C ARG A 215 1.37 -13.12 -8.01
N GLU A 216 2.01 -14.28 -7.85
CA GLU A 216 3.42 -14.42 -7.53
C GLU A 216 4.16 -15.13 -8.66
N TRP A 217 5.46 -14.81 -8.83
CA TRP A 217 6.28 -15.39 -9.87
C TRP A 217 6.86 -16.74 -9.45
N PHE A 218 6.57 -17.78 -10.22
CA PHE A 218 7.05 -19.14 -10.00
C PHE A 218 8.06 -19.55 -11.08
N VAL A 219 9.11 -20.21 -10.67
CA VAL A 219 10.16 -20.72 -11.55
C VAL A 219 10.35 -22.23 -11.39
N PRO A 220 10.74 -22.96 -12.46
CA PRO A 220 10.93 -24.40 -12.40
C PRO A 220 12.19 -24.79 -11.65
N CYS A 221 12.14 -25.89 -10.92
CA CYS A 221 13.30 -26.56 -10.35
C CYS A 221 14.04 -27.37 -11.44
N MET A 222 15.36 -27.25 -11.47
CA MET A 222 16.19 -27.96 -12.44
C MET A 222 16.25 -29.47 -12.18
N SER A 223 16.02 -29.91 -10.93
CA SER A 223 16.11 -31.32 -10.53
C SER A 223 14.76 -32.04 -10.58
N CYS A 224 13.71 -31.46 -9.97
CA CYS A 224 12.39 -32.12 -9.89
C CYS A 224 11.34 -31.56 -10.86
N SER A 225 11.69 -30.57 -11.66
CA SER A 225 10.79 -29.89 -12.63
C SER A 225 9.52 -29.25 -12.07
N LYS A 226 9.31 -29.27 -10.76
CA LYS A 226 8.20 -28.61 -10.10
C LYS A 226 8.46 -27.11 -10.01
N TYR A 227 7.37 -26.32 -10.00
CA TYR A 227 7.43 -24.86 -9.91
C TYR A 227 7.31 -24.40 -8.47
N TYR A 228 8.13 -23.42 -8.08
CA TYR A 228 8.10 -22.79 -6.77
C TYR A 228 8.19 -21.27 -6.90
N GLU A 229 7.56 -20.58 -5.97
CA GLU A 229 7.59 -19.12 -5.87
C GLU A 229 9.04 -18.65 -5.71
N ALA A 230 9.42 -17.62 -6.49
CA ALA A 230 10.71 -16.94 -6.36
C ALA A 230 10.67 -16.00 -5.12
N ASN A 231 10.82 -16.58 -3.94
CA ASN A 231 10.60 -15.91 -2.66
C ASN A 231 11.88 -15.93 -1.80
N TRP A 232 12.21 -14.78 -1.20
CA TRP A 232 13.41 -14.60 -0.40
C TRP A 232 13.50 -15.58 0.77
N TYR A 233 12.45 -15.66 1.57
CA TYR A 233 12.42 -16.45 2.81
C TYR A 233 12.30 -17.96 2.56
N THR A 234 11.61 -18.36 1.50
CA THR A 234 11.39 -19.79 1.24
C THR A 234 12.46 -20.43 0.36
N THR A 235 13.19 -19.64 -0.45
CA THR A 235 14.13 -20.20 -1.45
C THR A 235 15.58 -19.75 -1.29
N ILE A 236 15.85 -18.65 -0.58
CA ILE A 236 17.21 -18.07 -0.47
C ILE A 236 17.74 -18.18 0.95
N VAL A 237 16.98 -17.72 1.95
CA VAL A 237 17.40 -17.75 3.35
C VAL A 237 16.64 -18.78 4.17
N LYS A 238 17.23 -19.22 5.26
CA LYS A 238 16.60 -20.00 6.33
C LYS A 238 16.81 -19.32 7.66
N GLU A 239 15.81 -19.39 8.51
CA GLU A 239 15.88 -18.90 9.89
C GLU A 239 16.81 -19.79 10.73
N VAL A 240 17.64 -19.15 11.54
CA VAL A 240 18.40 -19.80 12.61
C VAL A 240 17.68 -19.48 13.91
N ARG A 241 17.19 -20.50 14.61
CA ARG A 241 16.42 -20.34 15.83
C ARG A 241 17.20 -20.80 17.03
N ASP A 242 16.96 -20.16 18.16
CA ASP A 242 17.49 -20.60 19.46
C ASP A 242 16.68 -21.78 20.05
N LYS A 243 17.03 -22.17 21.31
CA LYS A 243 16.35 -23.27 22.00
C LYS A 243 14.89 -22.94 22.39
N SER A 244 14.53 -21.67 22.48
CA SER A 244 13.18 -21.18 22.74
C SER A 244 12.32 -21.12 21.49
N GLY A 245 12.92 -21.27 20.29
CA GLY A 245 12.25 -21.18 19.00
C GLY A 245 12.27 -19.78 18.39
N ASP A 246 12.92 -18.80 19.04
CA ASP A 246 13.05 -17.44 18.55
C ASP A 246 14.08 -17.36 17.43
N VAL A 247 13.78 -16.56 16.40
CA VAL A 247 14.71 -16.33 15.29
C VAL A 247 15.83 -15.40 15.76
N ILE A 248 17.05 -15.93 15.81
CA ILE A 248 18.25 -15.21 16.25
C ILE A 248 19.16 -14.78 15.10
N ASP A 249 19.04 -15.41 13.93
CA ASP A 249 19.86 -15.10 12.76
C ASP A 249 19.23 -15.72 11.49
N TYR A 250 19.84 -15.42 10.36
CA TYR A 250 19.51 -16.00 9.06
C TYR A 250 20.75 -16.58 8.40
N ALA A 251 20.59 -17.70 7.71
CA ALA A 251 21.65 -18.34 6.93
C ALA A 251 21.18 -18.59 5.49
N LEU A 252 22.11 -18.70 4.55
CA LEU A 252 21.80 -19.08 3.18
C LEU A 252 21.36 -20.54 3.10
N LYS A 253 20.39 -20.83 2.24
CA LYS A 253 20.02 -22.20 1.85
C LYS A 253 21.03 -22.80 0.88
N ASP A 254 21.66 -21.98 0.05
CA ASP A 254 22.78 -22.40 -0.83
C ASP A 254 24.04 -22.61 0.02
N THR A 255 24.19 -23.82 0.56
CA THR A 255 25.31 -24.19 1.44
C THR A 255 26.65 -24.35 0.70
N GLU A 256 26.65 -24.36 -0.62
CA GLU A 256 27.86 -24.46 -1.45
C GLU A 256 28.44 -23.09 -1.80
N TRP A 257 27.65 -22.04 -1.69
CA TRP A 257 28.12 -20.68 -1.98
C TRP A 257 29.09 -20.19 -0.88
N ARG A 258 30.14 -19.50 -1.30
CA ARG A 258 31.14 -18.85 -0.42
C ARG A 258 31.55 -17.51 -1.05
N PRO A 259 31.90 -16.48 -0.25
CA PRO A 259 32.47 -15.25 -0.79
C PRO A 259 33.65 -15.50 -1.72
N GLY A 260 33.66 -14.82 -2.88
CA GLY A 260 34.68 -14.93 -3.88
C GLY A 260 34.52 -16.08 -4.91
N ILE A 261 33.43 -16.86 -4.80
CA ILE A 261 33.10 -17.84 -5.83
C ILE A 261 32.53 -17.13 -7.07
N LYS A 262 32.93 -17.57 -8.28
CA LYS A 262 32.47 -16.94 -9.54
C LYS A 262 31.05 -17.38 -9.95
N ARG A 263 30.10 -17.28 -9.07
CA ARG A 263 28.67 -17.47 -9.35
C ARG A 263 27.81 -16.76 -8.32
N ASP A 264 26.61 -16.35 -8.71
CA ASP A 264 25.62 -15.80 -7.80
C ASP A 264 25.08 -16.89 -6.84
N ILE A 265 24.43 -16.47 -5.75
CA ILE A 265 23.74 -17.36 -4.82
C ILE A 265 22.54 -17.99 -5.54
N HIS A 266 22.44 -19.31 -5.44
CA HIS A 266 21.32 -20.05 -6.02
C HIS A 266 20.08 -20.00 -5.12
N MET A 267 18.92 -19.93 -5.76
CA MET A 267 17.65 -20.21 -5.12
C MET A 267 17.47 -21.72 -4.96
N ILE A 268 17.19 -22.18 -3.75
CA ILE A 268 17.07 -23.60 -3.43
C ILE A 268 15.62 -24.04 -3.40
N CYS A 269 15.35 -25.14 -4.09
CA CYS A 269 14.01 -25.73 -4.17
C CYS A 269 13.53 -26.24 -2.80
N PRO A 270 12.39 -25.76 -2.28
CA PRO A 270 11.87 -26.23 -1.00
C PRO A 270 11.46 -27.71 -1.01
N GLY A 271 11.17 -28.27 -2.18
CA GLY A 271 10.68 -29.64 -2.30
C GLY A 271 11.76 -30.72 -2.41
N CYS A 272 12.92 -30.42 -3.01
CA CYS A 272 13.95 -31.45 -3.25
C CYS A 272 15.38 -30.99 -2.95
N GLY A 273 15.58 -29.74 -2.51
CA GLY A 273 16.94 -29.21 -2.28
C GLY A 273 17.74 -28.85 -3.52
N GLY A 274 17.22 -29.10 -4.73
CA GLY A 274 17.88 -28.74 -5.98
C GLY A 274 17.81 -27.26 -6.30
N VAL A 275 18.45 -26.82 -7.38
CA VAL A 275 18.48 -25.41 -7.79
C VAL A 275 17.21 -25.03 -8.55
N LEU A 276 16.61 -23.89 -8.19
CA LEU A 276 15.55 -23.26 -8.97
C LEU A 276 16.15 -22.45 -10.11
N ASN A 277 15.59 -22.60 -11.32
CA ASN A 277 16.08 -21.87 -12.49
C ASN A 277 15.50 -20.45 -12.54
N ARG A 278 16.13 -19.51 -11.84
CA ARG A 278 15.79 -18.09 -11.83
C ARG A 278 15.76 -17.47 -13.25
N HIS A 279 16.63 -17.95 -14.13
CA HIS A 279 16.79 -17.46 -15.51
C HIS A 279 15.83 -18.13 -16.51
N SER A 280 14.93 -18.98 -16.05
CA SER A 280 14.02 -19.70 -16.92
C SER A 280 13.05 -18.77 -17.64
N LYS A 281 13.00 -18.90 -18.97
CA LYS A 281 11.94 -18.28 -19.79
C LYS A 281 10.56 -18.94 -19.59
N LYS A 282 10.51 -20.07 -18.87
CA LYS A 282 9.30 -20.84 -18.58
C LYS A 282 8.71 -20.51 -17.20
N GLY A 283 9.16 -19.44 -16.55
CA GLY A 283 8.50 -18.95 -15.34
C GLY A 283 7.04 -18.57 -15.63
N ILE A 284 6.20 -18.66 -14.61
CA ILE A 284 4.76 -18.40 -14.71
C ILE A 284 4.27 -17.56 -13.52
N TRP A 285 3.27 -16.73 -13.76
CA TRP A 285 2.53 -16.07 -12.70
C TRP A 285 1.42 -16.98 -12.16
N VAL A 286 1.38 -17.16 -10.87
CA VAL A 286 0.39 -18.02 -10.20
C VAL A 286 -0.47 -17.18 -9.27
N PRO A 287 -1.79 -17.12 -9.48
CA PRO A 287 -2.70 -16.42 -8.59
C PRO A 287 -2.84 -17.17 -7.26
N LYS A 288 -2.70 -16.47 -6.14
CA LYS A 288 -2.94 -17.02 -4.79
C LYS A 288 -4.43 -17.03 -4.46
N LYS A 289 -5.22 -16.12 -5.02
CA LYS A 289 -6.66 -15.98 -4.79
C LYS A 289 -7.42 -16.24 -6.09
N LYS A 290 -8.26 -17.27 -6.09
CA LYS A 290 -9.10 -17.61 -7.26
C LYS A 290 -10.39 -16.78 -7.26
N GLY A 291 -10.89 -16.47 -8.46
CA GLY A 291 -12.18 -15.80 -8.66
C GLY A 291 -12.20 -14.30 -8.36
N ALA A 292 -11.06 -13.66 -8.20
CA ALA A 292 -10.99 -12.21 -8.13
C ALA A 292 -11.12 -11.59 -9.54
N ASP A 293 -11.82 -10.48 -9.64
CA ASP A 293 -12.05 -9.72 -10.90
C ASP A 293 -10.90 -8.77 -11.20
N LYS A 294 -10.07 -8.49 -10.21
CA LYS A 294 -8.90 -7.62 -10.32
C LYS A 294 -7.62 -8.46 -10.41
N VAL A 295 -6.66 -8.01 -11.20
CA VAL A 295 -5.37 -8.67 -11.35
C VAL A 295 -4.30 -7.90 -10.61
N GLY A 296 -3.47 -8.62 -9.85
CA GLY A 296 -2.34 -8.03 -9.13
C GLY A 296 -1.06 -8.81 -9.34
N TYR A 297 0.05 -8.11 -9.59
CA TYR A 297 1.38 -8.71 -9.72
C TYR A 297 2.32 -8.16 -8.65
N HIS A 298 3.03 -9.07 -7.97
CA HIS A 298 4.05 -8.73 -7.00
C HIS A 298 5.46 -8.80 -7.63
N LEU A 299 6.10 -7.66 -7.75
CA LEU A 299 7.38 -7.47 -8.44
C LEU A 299 8.55 -7.36 -7.44
N SER A 300 9.13 -8.48 -7.05
CA SER A 300 10.33 -8.50 -6.20
C SER A 300 11.63 -8.38 -7.02
N LYS A 301 12.68 -7.79 -6.45
CA LYS A 301 14.03 -7.85 -7.05
C LYS A 301 14.58 -9.27 -7.19
N VAL A 302 14.05 -10.22 -6.41
CA VAL A 302 14.38 -11.63 -6.58
C VAL A 302 14.06 -12.13 -7.99
N CYS A 303 13.00 -11.60 -8.63
CA CYS A 303 12.61 -11.95 -9.99
C CYS A 303 13.41 -11.21 -11.06
N ASN A 304 14.06 -10.10 -10.71
CA ASN A 304 14.79 -9.25 -11.66
C ASN A 304 16.24 -9.70 -11.81
N LEU A 305 16.58 -10.19 -12.99
CA LEU A 305 17.90 -10.79 -13.29
C LEU A 305 19.07 -9.79 -13.30
N TYR A 306 18.83 -8.49 -13.27
CA TYR A 306 19.89 -7.49 -13.06
C TYR A 306 20.34 -7.37 -11.60
N ASN A 307 19.59 -7.93 -10.66
CA ASN A 307 19.94 -7.91 -9.25
C ASN A 307 20.56 -9.26 -8.90
N GLU A 308 21.84 -9.28 -8.57
CA GLU A 308 22.51 -10.46 -8.03
C GLU A 308 22.03 -10.72 -6.60
N ILE A 309 21.74 -11.97 -6.28
CA ILE A 309 21.27 -12.38 -4.95
C ILE A 309 22.38 -12.17 -3.91
N GLU A 310 23.64 -12.31 -4.31
CA GLU A 310 24.79 -12.02 -3.44
C GLU A 310 24.74 -10.57 -2.91
N GLY A 311 24.51 -9.59 -3.79
CA GLY A 311 24.38 -8.19 -3.39
C GLY A 311 23.17 -7.95 -2.48
N MET A 312 22.04 -8.62 -2.74
CA MET A 312 20.87 -8.56 -1.86
C MET A 312 21.17 -9.19 -0.50
N TRP A 313 21.88 -10.30 -0.45
CA TRP A 313 22.29 -10.95 0.79
C TRP A 313 23.15 -10.05 1.67
N GLY A 314 24.14 -9.37 1.10
CA GLY A 314 24.96 -8.40 1.83
C GLY A 314 24.14 -7.27 2.44
N ARG A 315 23.17 -6.71 1.68
CA ARG A 315 22.26 -5.67 2.19
C ARG A 315 21.33 -6.21 3.28
N PHE A 316 20.84 -7.43 3.13
CA PHE A 316 20.01 -8.08 4.15
C PHE A 316 20.78 -8.29 5.45
N GLN A 317 22.01 -8.82 5.40
CA GLN A 317 22.85 -8.96 6.59
C GLN A 317 23.10 -7.61 7.29
N ASN A 318 23.44 -6.57 6.53
CA ASN A 318 23.66 -5.23 7.04
C ASN A 318 22.40 -4.56 7.62
N SER A 319 21.23 -5.11 7.34
CA SER A 319 19.95 -4.61 7.88
C SER A 319 19.56 -5.25 9.21
N GLN A 320 20.20 -6.36 9.58
CA GLN A 320 19.87 -7.05 10.81
C GLN A 320 20.24 -6.19 12.03
N GLY A 321 19.32 -6.06 12.98
CA GLY A 321 19.47 -5.19 14.16
C GLY A 321 19.19 -3.70 13.92
N ASP A 322 18.91 -3.28 12.67
CA ASP A 322 18.56 -1.91 12.30
C ASP A 322 17.19 -1.89 11.61
N LEU A 323 16.16 -1.46 12.32
CA LEU A 323 14.77 -1.48 11.82
C LEU A 323 14.56 -0.62 10.57
N VAL A 324 15.29 0.51 10.44
CA VAL A 324 15.17 1.40 9.28
C VAL A 324 15.73 0.71 8.03
N LYS A 325 16.91 0.11 8.15
CA LYS A 325 17.52 -0.64 7.05
C LYS A 325 16.71 -1.89 6.70
N LEU A 326 16.17 -2.59 7.72
CA LEU A 326 15.34 -3.76 7.51
C LEU A 326 14.02 -3.39 6.81
N LYS A 327 13.35 -2.32 7.24
CA LYS A 327 12.18 -1.77 6.55
C LYS A 327 12.52 -1.48 5.08
N HIS A 328 13.61 -0.74 4.84
CA HIS A 328 14.06 -0.42 3.48
C HIS A 328 14.32 -1.67 2.65
N PHE A 329 14.99 -2.69 3.19
CA PHE A 329 15.21 -3.94 2.48
C PHE A 329 13.91 -4.64 2.11
N ILE A 330 13.00 -4.78 3.07
CA ILE A 330 11.73 -5.48 2.86
C ILE A 330 10.84 -4.73 1.85
N THR A 331 10.69 -3.42 1.99
CA THR A 331 9.80 -2.64 1.11
C THR A 331 10.42 -2.36 -0.25
N SER A 332 11.71 -2.00 -0.31
CA SER A 332 12.36 -1.52 -1.53
C SER A 332 13.06 -2.62 -2.33
N GLU A 333 13.43 -3.74 -1.71
CA GLU A 333 14.07 -4.87 -2.41
C GLU A 333 13.13 -6.05 -2.62
N LEU A 334 12.37 -6.41 -1.58
CA LEU A 334 11.42 -7.51 -1.70
C LEU A 334 10.05 -7.05 -2.24
N GLY A 335 9.72 -5.77 -2.09
CA GLY A 335 8.40 -5.25 -2.47
C GLY A 335 7.28 -5.75 -1.55
N LEU A 336 7.62 -6.04 -0.30
CA LEU A 336 6.70 -6.50 0.73
C LEU A 336 6.41 -5.39 1.75
N PRO A 337 5.20 -5.33 2.31
CA PRO A 337 4.90 -4.37 3.36
C PRO A 337 5.67 -4.70 4.64
N PHE A 338 6.00 -3.68 5.41
CA PHE A 338 6.71 -3.84 6.66
C PHE A 338 5.91 -3.26 7.83
N ALA A 339 5.67 -4.09 8.86
CA ALA A 339 5.14 -3.63 10.13
C ALA A 339 6.24 -3.74 11.19
N THR A 340 6.47 -2.67 11.92
CA THR A 340 7.33 -2.73 13.12
C THR A 340 6.70 -3.64 14.16
N VAL A 341 7.50 -4.48 14.77
CA VAL A 341 7.04 -5.48 15.76
C VAL A 341 6.29 -4.84 16.93
N GLY A 342 6.54 -3.55 17.23
CA GLY A 342 5.84 -2.79 18.27
C GLY A 342 4.39 -2.42 17.96
N ASN A 343 3.98 -2.42 16.68
CA ASN A 343 2.64 -1.99 16.27
C ASN A 343 1.73 -3.12 15.79
N LYS A 344 2.21 -4.36 15.82
CA LYS A 344 1.41 -5.51 15.37
C LYS A 344 0.71 -6.16 16.55
N LEU A 345 -0.57 -5.83 16.72
CA LEU A 345 -1.46 -6.66 17.52
C LEU A 345 -1.65 -7.99 16.79
N THR A 346 -0.90 -9.02 17.21
CA THR A 346 -1.12 -10.38 16.70
C THR A 346 -2.35 -10.98 17.37
N ASP A 347 -3.00 -11.95 16.70
CA ASP A 347 -4.14 -12.68 17.31
C ASP A 347 -3.75 -13.29 18.65
N GLY A 348 -2.52 -13.75 18.82
CA GLY A 348 -1.99 -14.25 20.10
C GLY A 348 -1.96 -13.19 21.20
N VAL A 349 -1.54 -11.96 20.88
CA VAL A 349 -1.56 -10.82 21.82
C VAL A 349 -3.00 -10.44 22.16
N LEU A 350 -3.89 -10.38 21.13
CA LEU A 350 -5.31 -10.10 21.37
C LEU A 350 -5.95 -11.18 22.22
N GLN A 351 -5.72 -12.47 21.94
CA GLN A 351 -6.22 -13.58 22.74
C GLN A 351 -5.68 -13.60 24.19
N ALA A 352 -4.41 -13.21 24.39
CA ALA A 352 -3.84 -13.08 25.72
C ALA A 352 -4.47 -11.93 26.54
N CYS A 353 -5.05 -10.95 25.87
CA CYS A 353 -5.79 -9.84 26.51
C CYS A 353 -7.26 -10.19 26.80
N VAL A 354 -7.77 -11.30 26.27
CA VAL A 354 -9.15 -11.73 26.51
C VAL A 354 -9.25 -12.35 27.90
N VAL A 355 -9.99 -11.70 28.79
CA VAL A 355 -10.33 -12.23 30.10
C VAL A 355 -11.64 -13.03 29.96
N PRO A 356 -11.63 -14.36 30.20
CA PRO A 356 -12.84 -15.16 30.15
C PRO A 356 -13.93 -14.61 31.10
N ASN A 357 -15.14 -14.47 30.64
CA ASN A 357 -16.27 -13.90 31.37
C ASN A 357 -16.17 -12.40 31.71
N TYR A 358 -15.22 -11.66 31.08
CA TYR A 358 -15.19 -10.23 31.20
C TYR A 358 -16.40 -9.63 30.48
N LYS A 359 -17.23 -8.91 31.24
CA LYS A 359 -18.36 -8.17 30.68
C LYS A 359 -18.04 -6.70 30.71
N PHE A 360 -18.11 -6.04 29.56
CA PHE A 360 -18.21 -4.59 29.54
C PHE A 360 -19.52 -4.17 30.24
N ILE A 361 -19.45 -3.13 31.01
CA ILE A 361 -20.66 -2.53 31.58
C ILE A 361 -21.33 -1.76 30.46
N VAL A 362 -22.34 -2.35 29.84
CA VAL A 362 -23.13 -1.72 28.77
C VAL A 362 -24.11 -0.73 29.43
N LYS A 363 -24.45 0.35 28.72
CA LYS A 363 -25.31 1.45 29.21
C LYS A 363 -26.60 0.99 29.90
N ASP A 364 -27.18 -0.11 29.44
CA ASP A 364 -28.44 -0.67 29.98
C ASP A 364 -28.25 -1.59 31.20
N ASP A 365 -27.03 -2.09 31.42
CA ASP A 365 -26.71 -2.97 32.56
C ASP A 365 -26.17 -2.22 33.79
N CYS A 366 -26.07 -0.90 33.72
CA CYS A 366 -25.55 -0.08 34.84
C CYS A 366 -26.42 -0.12 36.10
N ALA A 367 -27.64 -0.61 36.01
CA ALA A 367 -28.50 -0.86 37.18
C ALA A 367 -27.96 -1.97 38.11
N HIS A 368 -26.98 -2.76 37.65
CA HIS A 368 -26.35 -3.86 38.40
C HIS A 368 -25.01 -3.51 39.04
N ILE A 369 -24.49 -2.27 38.88
CA ILE A 369 -23.43 -1.75 39.75
C ILE A 369 -24.09 -1.25 41.07
N LYS A 370 -24.99 -2.05 41.60
CA LYS A 370 -25.44 -1.92 42.96
C LYS A 370 -24.56 -2.86 43.78
N ASP A 371 -23.85 -2.27 44.61
CA ASP A 371 -23.46 -2.61 45.96
C ASP A 371 -22.06 -3.17 46.26
N ASP A 372 -21.17 -3.64 45.39
CA ASP A 372 -19.93 -4.14 45.94
C ASP A 372 -18.62 -3.94 45.16
N THR A 373 -18.67 -3.33 44.02
CA THR A 373 -17.44 -2.93 43.36
C THR A 373 -17.30 -1.41 43.39
N HIS A 374 -16.68 -0.90 44.43
CA HIS A 374 -16.06 0.42 44.40
C HIS A 374 -15.07 0.42 43.25
N ILE A 375 -15.54 0.81 42.07
CA ILE A 375 -14.65 1.16 40.98
C ILE A 375 -13.89 2.37 41.50
N GLY A 376 -12.60 2.19 41.75
CA GLY A 376 -11.70 3.27 42.20
C GLY A 376 -11.73 4.41 41.15
N PRO A 377 -10.99 5.49 41.41
CA PRO A 377 -10.94 6.61 40.47
C PRO A 377 -10.58 6.14 39.07
N CYS A 378 -11.39 6.52 38.08
CA CYS A 378 -11.21 6.16 36.67
C CYS A 378 -10.48 7.27 35.89
N SER A 379 -9.88 6.88 34.81
CA SER A 379 -9.37 7.77 33.76
C SER A 379 -10.19 7.58 32.47
N MET A 380 -10.39 8.67 31.71
CA MET A 380 -11.16 8.68 30.46
C MET A 380 -10.26 9.15 29.32
N GLY A 381 -10.35 8.47 28.17
CA GLY A 381 -9.82 8.93 26.89
C GLY A 381 -10.96 9.28 25.95
N ILE A 382 -10.84 10.42 25.26
CA ILE A 382 -11.87 10.96 24.37
C ILE A 382 -11.21 11.32 23.04
N ASP A 383 -11.58 10.64 21.96
CA ASP A 383 -11.24 10.97 20.59
C ASP A 383 -12.38 11.80 19.99
N VAL A 384 -12.03 12.96 19.41
CA VAL A 384 -13.00 13.96 18.91
C VAL A 384 -13.17 13.86 17.42
N GLY A 385 -14.38 13.47 16.98
CA GLY A 385 -14.76 13.38 15.59
C GLY A 385 -16.21 13.85 15.38
N ALA A 386 -16.90 13.22 14.43
CA ALA A 386 -18.35 13.41 14.25
C ALA A 386 -19.17 12.95 15.47
N ALA A 387 -18.56 12.17 16.35
CA ALA A 387 -19.03 11.77 17.67
C ALA A 387 -17.79 11.63 18.55
N PHE A 388 -17.97 11.58 19.86
CA PHE A 388 -16.91 11.29 20.81
C PHE A 388 -16.73 9.78 20.98
N ASP A 389 -15.56 9.24 20.58
CA ASP A 389 -15.19 7.87 20.91
C ASP A 389 -14.57 7.85 22.32
N VAL A 390 -15.21 7.16 23.24
CA VAL A 390 -14.89 7.21 24.67
C VAL A 390 -14.40 5.87 25.17
N ARG A 391 -13.30 5.89 25.96
CA ARG A 391 -12.80 4.76 26.72
C ARG A 391 -12.57 5.14 28.16
N ILE A 392 -13.15 4.39 29.12
CA ILE A 392 -12.93 4.57 30.55
C ILE A 392 -12.22 3.37 31.14
N SER A 393 -11.22 3.63 31.96
CA SER A 393 -10.41 2.61 32.60
C SER A 393 -10.10 2.99 34.04
N TYR A 394 -9.92 1.98 34.90
CA TYR A 394 -9.39 2.18 36.25
C TYR A 394 -8.11 1.36 36.44
N LEU A 395 -7.30 1.81 37.43
CA LEU A 395 -6.07 1.12 37.80
C LEU A 395 -6.37 0.13 38.93
N THR A 396 -6.15 -1.17 38.68
CA THR A 396 -6.34 -2.20 39.68
C THR A 396 -5.24 -2.13 40.76
N ASN A 397 -5.50 -2.70 41.94
CA ASN A 397 -4.50 -2.83 43.02
C ASN A 397 -3.21 -3.58 42.60
N ARG A 398 -3.22 -4.25 41.44
CA ARG A 398 -2.06 -4.94 40.85
C ARG A 398 -1.30 -4.08 39.84
N GLY A 399 -1.66 -2.82 39.68
CA GLY A 399 -1.04 -1.92 38.71
C GLY A 399 -1.44 -2.15 37.25
N THR A 400 -2.44 -2.98 36.99
CA THR A 400 -2.99 -3.19 35.63
C THR A 400 -4.16 -2.26 35.37
N ARG A 401 -4.24 -1.70 34.14
CA ARG A 401 -5.39 -0.91 33.72
C ARG A 401 -6.49 -1.82 33.20
N GLN A 402 -7.67 -1.70 33.78
CA GLN A 402 -8.85 -2.45 33.36
C GLN A 402 -9.85 -1.49 32.71
N CYS A 403 -10.23 -1.77 31.46
CA CYS A 403 -11.23 -0.99 30.76
C CYS A 403 -12.64 -1.35 31.26
N VAL A 404 -13.44 -0.37 31.59
CA VAL A 404 -14.82 -0.55 32.12
C VAL A 404 -15.90 -0.06 31.18
N TYR A 405 -15.53 0.84 30.24
CA TYR A 405 -16.45 1.36 29.24
C TYR A 405 -15.71 1.64 27.93
N ILE A 406 -16.35 1.28 26.81
CA ILE A 406 -16.00 1.73 25.45
C ILE A 406 -17.33 2.04 24.74
N GLY A 407 -17.42 3.21 24.14
CA GLY A 407 -18.63 3.59 23.38
C GLY A 407 -18.45 4.88 22.63
N LYS A 408 -19.48 5.19 21.83
CA LYS A 408 -19.64 6.48 21.14
C LYS A 408 -20.71 7.30 21.82
N VAL A 409 -20.44 8.58 22.02
CA VAL A 409 -21.39 9.60 22.51
C VAL A 409 -21.49 10.72 21.52
N ILE A 410 -22.70 11.25 21.33
CA ILE A 410 -22.97 12.30 20.34
C ILE A 410 -23.04 13.68 21.02
N HIS A 411 -23.54 13.73 22.26
CA HIS A 411 -23.72 14.98 22.96
C HIS A 411 -22.75 15.16 24.12
N GLN A 412 -22.32 16.38 24.40
CA GLN A 412 -21.39 16.69 25.49
C GLN A 412 -21.97 16.31 26.86
N ASP A 413 -23.28 16.47 27.05
CA ASP A 413 -23.96 16.10 28.31
C ASP A 413 -23.79 14.61 28.65
N ASP A 414 -23.76 13.75 27.63
CA ASP A 414 -23.49 12.30 27.82
C ASP A 414 -22.07 12.05 28.32
N LEU A 415 -21.08 12.89 27.94
CA LEU A 415 -19.72 12.80 28.49
C LEU A 415 -19.68 13.11 29.97
N TYR A 416 -20.38 14.17 30.40
CA TYR A 416 -20.46 14.56 31.81
C TYR A 416 -21.16 13.47 32.63
N GLU A 417 -22.26 12.90 32.12
CA GLU A 417 -22.93 11.75 32.74
C GLU A 417 -22.02 10.56 32.91
N LEU A 418 -21.19 10.23 31.91
CA LEU A 418 -20.22 9.16 31.99
C LEU A 418 -19.10 9.47 33.00
N MET A 419 -18.63 10.73 33.06
CA MET A 419 -17.62 11.15 34.03
C MET A 419 -18.11 10.96 35.47
N ASP A 420 -19.33 11.38 35.76
CA ASP A 420 -19.97 11.23 37.08
C ASP A 420 -20.20 9.74 37.41
N ARG A 421 -20.77 8.99 36.47
CA ARG A 421 -21.17 7.58 36.64
C ARG A 421 -19.99 6.68 36.97
N TYR A 422 -18.85 6.92 36.33
CA TYR A 422 -17.64 6.11 36.48
C TYR A 422 -16.58 6.73 37.42
N ASN A 423 -16.95 7.78 38.17
CA ASN A 423 -16.02 8.47 39.07
C ASN A 423 -14.69 8.82 38.36
N VAL A 424 -14.80 9.44 37.18
CA VAL A 424 -13.64 9.87 36.40
C VAL A 424 -12.97 11.03 37.13
N GLN A 425 -11.66 10.94 37.36
CA GLN A 425 -10.89 12.01 38.00
C GLN A 425 -10.02 12.77 36.99
N VAL A 426 -9.64 12.10 35.91
CA VAL A 426 -8.81 12.67 34.87
C VAL A 426 -9.26 12.17 33.49
N ALA A 427 -9.31 13.07 32.53
CA ALA A 427 -9.53 12.74 31.12
C ALA A 427 -8.44 13.31 30.24
N VAL A 428 -8.17 12.64 29.13
CA VAL A 428 -7.37 13.17 28.02
C VAL A 428 -8.28 13.21 26.80
N MET A 429 -8.33 14.34 26.13
CA MET A 429 -9.22 14.61 25.01
C MET A 429 -8.44 15.22 23.84
N ASP A 430 -8.67 14.77 22.63
CA ASP A 430 -8.09 15.40 21.45
C ASP A 430 -8.58 16.84 21.31
N SER A 431 -7.67 17.77 21.01
CA SER A 431 -8.02 19.18 20.86
C SER A 431 -8.54 19.53 19.46
N GLU A 432 -8.25 18.66 18.49
CA GLU A 432 -8.62 18.85 17.06
C GLU A 432 -9.51 17.69 16.59
N PRO A 433 -10.34 17.88 15.55
CA PRO A 433 -10.53 19.10 14.75
C PRO A 433 -11.43 20.17 15.39
N GLU A 434 -12.18 19.85 16.44
CA GLU A 434 -13.21 20.71 17.04
C GLU A 434 -12.69 21.43 18.30
N THR A 435 -11.71 22.30 18.13
CA THR A 435 -11.00 22.98 19.23
C THR A 435 -11.93 23.72 20.20
N ALA A 436 -13.00 24.35 19.70
CA ALA A 436 -13.94 25.08 20.53
C ALA A 436 -14.71 24.15 21.47
N ILE A 437 -15.16 22.99 20.95
CA ILE A 437 -15.88 21.97 21.73
C ILE A 437 -14.95 21.38 22.79
N SER A 438 -13.70 21.08 22.43
CA SER A 438 -12.72 20.50 23.35
C SER A 438 -12.43 21.43 24.53
N HIS A 439 -12.27 22.72 24.30
CA HIS A 439 -12.12 23.73 25.36
C HIS A 439 -13.37 23.90 26.21
N GLU A 440 -14.56 23.82 25.62
CA GLU A 440 -15.83 23.90 26.36
C GLU A 440 -15.93 22.68 27.32
N VAL A 441 -15.70 21.46 26.81
CA VAL A 441 -15.70 20.24 27.64
C VAL A 441 -14.68 20.34 28.75
N GLN A 442 -13.47 20.82 28.47
CA GLN A 442 -12.43 21.04 29.49
C GLN A 442 -12.89 21.97 30.58
N ASN A 443 -13.44 23.12 30.21
CA ASN A 443 -13.87 24.12 31.17
C ASN A 443 -15.01 23.62 32.05
N VAL A 444 -16.05 23.00 31.46
CA VAL A 444 -17.23 22.50 32.21
C VAL A 444 -16.80 21.34 33.12
N ALA A 445 -16.06 20.35 32.62
CA ALA A 445 -15.60 19.19 33.41
C ALA A 445 -14.72 19.61 34.58
N ASN A 446 -13.82 20.58 34.39
CA ASN A 446 -12.99 21.12 35.47
C ASN A 446 -13.82 21.75 36.60
N THR A 447 -14.97 22.36 36.31
CA THR A 447 -15.89 22.88 37.36
C THR A 447 -16.57 21.76 38.15
N HIS A 448 -16.68 20.55 37.57
CA HIS A 448 -17.16 19.32 38.20
C HIS A 448 -16.05 18.49 38.87
N GLY A 449 -14.84 19.02 38.92
CA GLY A 449 -13.70 18.36 39.60
C GLY A 449 -12.99 17.28 38.77
N VAL A 450 -13.28 17.19 37.48
CA VAL A 450 -12.58 16.28 36.53
C VAL A 450 -11.49 17.03 35.79
N ALA A 451 -10.24 16.63 35.96
CA ALA A 451 -9.11 17.25 35.26
C ALA A 451 -9.05 16.79 33.80
N VAL A 452 -9.46 17.64 32.85
CA VAL A 452 -9.41 17.33 31.41
C VAL A 452 -8.17 17.94 30.77
N TRP A 453 -7.32 17.09 30.18
CA TRP A 453 -6.12 17.48 29.45
C TRP A 453 -6.38 17.43 27.96
N LEU A 454 -6.06 18.52 27.24
CA LEU A 454 -6.18 18.58 25.78
C LEU A 454 -4.90 18.07 25.11
N CYS A 455 -5.04 17.08 24.25
CA CYS A 455 -3.95 16.49 23.48
C CYS A 455 -3.85 17.19 22.11
N LYS A 456 -2.65 17.66 21.75
CA LYS A 456 -2.33 18.22 20.43
C LYS A 456 -1.22 17.40 19.78
N TYR A 457 -1.51 16.89 18.57
CA TYR A 457 -0.51 16.20 17.77
C TYR A 457 0.32 17.22 17.01
N ARG A 458 1.64 17.14 17.10
CA ARG A 458 2.58 17.98 16.35
C ARG A 458 3.37 17.14 15.37
N TYR A 459 3.19 17.42 14.11
CA TYR A 459 4.02 16.88 13.02
C TYR A 459 5.20 17.81 12.72
N SER A 460 6.05 18.13 13.69
CA SER A 460 7.23 18.95 13.46
C SER A 460 8.51 18.15 13.67
N GLU A 461 9.36 18.15 12.63
CA GLU A 461 10.75 17.69 12.74
C GLU A 461 11.47 18.45 13.85
N GLY A 462 11.86 17.77 14.93
CA GLY A 462 12.77 18.35 15.91
C GLY A 462 12.36 18.33 17.38
N LEU A 463 11.31 17.62 17.78
CA LEU A 463 11.05 17.37 19.19
C LEU A 463 12.10 16.41 19.76
N THR A 464 12.86 16.86 20.74
CA THR A 464 13.84 16.03 21.48
C THR A 464 13.18 15.11 22.49
N THR A 465 11.87 15.26 22.71
CA THR A 465 11.05 14.45 23.62
C THR A 465 9.72 14.11 22.94
N SER A 466 9.28 12.89 23.06
CA SER A 466 8.02 12.39 22.49
C SER A 466 6.76 13.04 23.09
N GLN A 467 6.92 13.87 24.11
CA GLN A 467 5.82 14.45 24.86
C GLN A 467 6.24 15.76 25.55
N LEU A 468 5.45 16.82 25.38
CA LEU A 468 5.61 18.08 26.10
C LEU A 468 4.31 18.40 26.86
N VAL A 469 4.40 18.57 28.19
CA VAL A 469 3.25 18.86 29.06
C VAL A 469 3.28 20.34 29.46
N HIS A 470 2.17 21.05 29.23
CA HIS A 470 1.93 22.42 29.65
C HIS A 470 0.89 22.42 30.79
N GLU A 471 1.35 22.51 32.03
CA GLU A 471 0.48 22.44 33.21
C GLU A 471 -0.44 23.67 33.36
N SER A 472 0.00 24.83 32.88
CA SER A 472 -0.74 26.09 33.02
C SER A 472 -2.09 26.11 32.32
N ASP A 473 -2.21 25.41 31.21
CA ASP A 473 -3.43 25.33 30.38
C ASP A 473 -3.92 23.89 30.21
N MET A 474 -3.34 22.95 30.94
CA MET A 474 -3.65 21.52 30.88
C MET A 474 -3.60 20.95 29.45
N THR A 475 -2.54 21.26 28.72
CA THR A 475 -2.33 20.81 27.35
C THR A 475 -1.13 19.84 27.26
N ILE A 476 -1.26 18.79 26.49
CA ILE A 476 -0.21 17.83 26.18
C ILE A 476 0.08 17.87 24.69
N HIS A 477 1.32 18.09 24.31
CA HIS A 477 1.79 17.97 22.93
C HIS A 477 2.48 16.62 22.73
N VAL A 478 2.05 15.87 21.72
CA VAL A 478 2.54 14.53 21.39
C VAL A 478 3.04 14.52 19.96
N ASP A 479 4.11 13.74 19.67
CA ASP A 479 4.61 13.47 18.33
C ASP A 479 3.77 12.44 17.59
#